data_c471c13ab7e22580d931d83a6fa747a0
#
_entry.id   c471c13ab7e22580d931d83a6fa747a0
#
_cell.length_a   1.000
_cell.length_b   1.000
_cell.length_c   1.000
_cell.angle_alpha   90.00
_cell.angle_beta   90.00
_cell.angle_gamma   90.00
#
_symmetry.space_group_name_H-M   'P 1'
#
loop_
_entity.id
_entity.type
_entity.pdbx_description
1 polymer ?
#
loop_
_entity_poly.entity_id
_entity_poly.type
_entity_poly.pdbx_seq_one_letter_code
_entity_poly.pdbx_strand_id
1 'polypeptide(L)'
;MVAAVTDAYATAAIYRGIADKDSTADDTEILSDLTAISRYIERKVGQFFNKDAAAVARMYDGNGETRLRLDSHHIVPGIATLSGLAVKVDLNGDYDVTDTGETLTINTDFWASPQDAGQGSEARPWTDLDIVPTSSVLSAWPKQQRAIEVTAVFGWPAVPDAIVRATCHLTALLRLETPRSTTSRSDLGEILGASREAQNIIADLQRQYQARITL
;
A
#
# COMPACT_ATOMS: atom_id res chain seq x y z
N MET A 1 19.54 20.36 4.51
CA MET A 1 18.27 20.13 5.23
C MET A 1 17.52 19.10 4.45
N VAL A 2 17.55 17.83 4.86
CA VAL A 2 16.81 16.75 4.19
C VAL A 2 15.35 16.95 4.55
N ALA A 3 14.49 17.17 3.56
CA ALA A 3 13.05 17.22 3.80
C ALA A 3 12.64 15.88 4.43
N ALA A 4 12.08 15.95 5.63
CA ALA A 4 11.52 14.77 6.27
C ALA A 4 10.38 14.28 5.39
N VAL A 5 10.56 13.11 4.77
CA VAL A 5 9.50 12.42 4.06
C VAL A 5 8.45 12.08 5.12
N THR A 6 7.35 12.80 5.11
CA THR A 6 6.25 12.59 6.04
C THR A 6 5.40 11.44 5.51
N ASP A 7 5.81 10.22 5.82
CA ASP A 7 5.07 8.99 5.51
C ASP A 7 3.88 8.74 6.44
N ALA A 8 3.42 9.76 7.15
CA ALA A 8 2.26 9.66 8.02
C ALA A 8 0.97 9.51 7.21
N TYR A 9 0.05 8.65 7.67
CA TYR A 9 -1.26 8.44 7.05
C TYR A 9 -2.25 9.57 7.28
N ALA A 10 -1.95 10.49 8.20
CA ALA A 10 -2.72 11.69 8.43
C ALA A 10 -1.80 12.91 8.56
N THR A 11 -2.34 14.09 8.28
CA THR A 11 -1.65 15.36 8.49
C THR A 11 -1.98 15.94 9.87
N ALA A 12 -1.12 16.82 10.41
CA ALA A 12 -1.40 17.54 11.65
C ALA A 12 -2.73 18.33 11.57
N ALA A 13 -3.05 18.88 10.39
CA ALA A 13 -4.31 19.59 10.16
C ALA A 13 -5.54 18.68 10.30
N ILE A 14 -5.50 17.47 9.72
CA ILE A 14 -6.59 16.46 9.86
C ILE A 14 -6.74 16.06 11.32
N TYR A 15 -5.62 15.77 12.00
CA TYR A 15 -5.63 15.43 13.43
C TYR A 15 -6.26 16.53 14.28
N ARG A 16 -5.87 17.80 14.07
CA ARG A 16 -6.45 18.93 14.81
C ARG A 16 -7.96 19.07 14.60
N GLY A 17 -8.43 18.90 13.35
CA GLY A 17 -9.86 18.91 13.05
C GLY A 17 -10.64 17.82 13.78
N ILE A 18 -10.05 16.63 13.99
CA ILE A 18 -10.69 15.52 14.73
C ILE A 18 -10.58 15.76 16.25
N ALA A 19 -9.45 16.31 16.72
CA ALA A 19 -9.17 16.51 18.14
C ALA A 19 -9.69 17.87 18.70
N ASP A 20 -10.40 18.64 17.87
CA ASP A 20 -10.93 19.98 18.20
C ASP A 20 -9.85 20.92 18.77
N LYS A 21 -8.72 21.03 18.06
CA LYS A 21 -7.56 21.85 18.44
C LYS A 21 -7.24 22.90 17.39
N ASP A 22 -7.23 24.16 17.77
CA ASP A 22 -6.94 25.27 16.85
C ASP A 22 -5.45 25.63 16.79
N SER A 23 -4.66 25.32 17.83
CA SER A 23 -3.26 25.71 17.90
C SER A 23 -2.36 24.87 16.98
N THR A 24 -1.48 25.52 16.24
CA THR A 24 -0.43 24.91 15.41
C THR A 24 0.91 24.75 16.13
N ALA A 25 1.00 25.17 17.39
CA ALA A 25 2.26 25.18 18.15
C ALA A 25 2.92 23.80 18.27
N ASP A 26 2.10 22.74 18.33
CA ASP A 26 2.55 21.35 18.52
C ASP A 26 2.61 20.55 17.20
N ASP A 27 2.44 21.17 16.03
CA ASP A 27 2.31 20.45 14.74
C ASP A 27 3.49 19.54 14.43
N THR A 28 4.71 19.92 14.78
CA THR A 28 5.91 19.10 14.57
C THR A 28 5.87 17.83 15.43
N GLU A 29 5.46 17.94 16.69
CA GLU A 29 5.32 16.80 17.59
C GLU A 29 4.16 15.90 17.15
N ILE A 30 3.01 16.50 16.80
CA ILE A 30 1.86 15.78 16.27
C ILE A 30 2.25 14.97 15.03
N LEU A 31 2.99 15.56 14.11
CA LEU A 31 3.44 14.88 12.89
C LEU A 31 4.39 13.71 13.19
N SER A 32 5.28 13.88 14.18
CA SER A 32 6.14 12.80 14.67
C SER A 32 5.33 11.63 15.22
N ASP A 33 4.33 11.93 16.05
CA ASP A 33 3.45 10.93 16.64
C ASP A 33 2.60 10.21 15.56
N LEU A 34 2.01 10.96 14.64
CA LEU A 34 1.27 10.42 13.50
C LEU A 34 2.13 9.47 12.65
N THR A 35 3.39 9.83 12.40
CA THR A 35 4.34 8.98 11.68
C THR A 35 4.63 7.69 12.45
N ALA A 36 4.87 7.79 13.75
CA ALA A 36 5.13 6.64 14.61
C ALA A 36 3.93 5.67 14.66
N ILE A 37 2.71 6.22 14.79
CA ILE A 37 1.46 5.46 14.78
C ILE A 37 1.21 4.81 13.41
N SER A 38 1.50 5.51 12.30
CA SER A 38 1.39 4.93 10.96
C SER A 38 2.26 3.67 10.82
N ARG A 39 3.53 3.74 11.27
CA ARG A 39 4.43 2.56 11.31
C ARG A 39 3.95 1.46 12.26
N TYR A 40 3.28 1.83 13.36
CA TYR A 40 2.66 0.86 14.26
C TYR A 40 1.50 0.11 13.59
N ILE A 41 0.60 0.84 12.93
CA ILE A 41 -0.52 0.25 12.16
C ILE A 41 0.01 -0.72 11.10
N GLU A 42 1.00 -0.33 10.31
CA GLU A 42 1.60 -1.20 9.28
C GLU A 42 2.11 -2.52 9.85
N ARG A 43 2.87 -2.46 10.94
CA ARG A 43 3.38 -3.67 11.59
C ARG A 43 2.26 -4.57 12.11
N LYS A 44 1.15 -4.00 12.60
CA LYS A 44 0.02 -4.76 13.15
C LYS A 44 -0.89 -5.32 12.07
N VAL A 45 -1.12 -4.57 11.02
CA VAL A 45 -1.95 -4.97 9.88
C VAL A 45 -1.17 -5.81 8.87
N GLY A 46 0.16 -5.68 8.83
CA GLY A 46 1.03 -6.36 7.87
C GLY A 46 0.94 -5.78 6.45
N GLN A 47 0.47 -4.55 6.31
CA GLN A 47 0.25 -3.92 5.02
C GLN A 47 0.63 -2.44 5.03
N PHE A 48 1.14 -1.96 3.89
CA PHE A 48 1.52 -0.58 3.63
C PHE A 48 0.40 0.15 2.88
N PHE A 49 0.04 1.37 3.32
CA PHE A 49 -1.09 2.11 2.75
C PHE A 49 -0.70 3.35 1.93
N ASN A 50 0.57 3.66 1.84
CA ASN A 50 1.07 4.71 0.94
C ASN A 50 1.27 4.15 -0.48
N LYS A 51 1.57 5.03 -1.41
CA LYS A 51 2.00 4.68 -2.77
C LYS A 51 3.41 5.17 -3.04
N ASP A 52 4.08 4.55 -4.00
CA ASP A 52 5.36 5.03 -4.51
C ASP A 52 5.22 6.45 -5.07
N ALA A 53 6.26 7.28 -4.89
CA ALA A 53 6.27 8.66 -5.37
C ALA A 53 6.34 8.76 -6.90
N ALA A 54 6.87 7.73 -7.56
CA ALA A 54 7.00 7.61 -9.01
C ALA A 54 6.84 6.15 -9.43
N ALA A 55 6.66 5.92 -10.73
CA ALA A 55 6.65 4.57 -11.29
C ALA A 55 8.00 3.88 -11.07
N VAL A 56 7.95 2.63 -10.64
CA VAL A 56 9.11 1.77 -10.36
C VAL A 56 8.94 0.46 -11.13
N ALA A 57 10.01 -0.02 -11.74
CA ALA A 57 10.02 -1.33 -12.37
C ALA A 57 10.23 -2.43 -11.32
N ARG A 58 9.39 -3.47 -11.35
CA ARG A 58 9.49 -4.66 -10.50
C ARG A 58 9.44 -5.91 -11.34
N MET A 59 10.32 -6.87 -11.03
CA MET A 59 10.36 -8.16 -11.69
C MET A 59 9.50 -9.16 -10.93
N TYR A 60 8.70 -9.91 -11.68
CA TYR A 60 7.84 -10.97 -11.18
C TYR A 60 8.19 -12.31 -11.83
N ASP A 61 8.01 -13.37 -11.07
CA ASP A 61 8.12 -14.72 -11.58
C ASP A 61 6.82 -15.10 -12.28
N GLY A 62 6.94 -15.66 -13.47
CA GLY A 62 5.79 -16.19 -14.17
C GLY A 62 5.41 -17.57 -13.63
N ASN A 63 4.10 -17.80 -13.51
CA ASN A 63 3.53 -19.00 -12.88
C ASN A 63 2.96 -20.03 -13.86
N GLY A 64 2.89 -19.72 -15.14
CA GLY A 64 2.27 -20.57 -16.16
C GLY A 64 0.74 -20.51 -16.20
N GLU A 65 0.13 -19.57 -15.46
CA GLU A 65 -1.32 -19.39 -15.37
C GLU A 65 -1.76 -18.16 -16.17
N THR A 66 -3.08 -17.95 -16.31
CA THR A 66 -3.64 -16.76 -16.97
C THR A 66 -3.66 -15.55 -16.05
N ARG A 67 -3.50 -15.74 -14.73
CA ARG A 67 -3.48 -14.69 -13.72
C ARG A 67 -2.11 -14.56 -13.08
N LEU A 68 -1.57 -13.35 -13.08
CA LEU A 68 -0.37 -12.97 -12.33
C LEU A 68 -0.77 -12.13 -11.12
N ARG A 69 -0.40 -12.59 -9.92
CA ARG A 69 -0.58 -11.84 -8.68
C ARG A 69 0.59 -10.89 -8.44
N LEU A 70 0.27 -9.63 -8.12
CA LEU A 70 1.26 -8.59 -7.85
C LEU A 70 1.54 -8.40 -6.36
N ASP A 71 0.68 -8.91 -5.50
CA ASP A 71 0.75 -8.80 -4.04
C ASP A 71 1.62 -9.88 -3.38
N SER A 72 2.42 -10.61 -4.17
CA SER A 72 3.26 -11.73 -3.70
C SER A 72 4.26 -11.38 -2.60
N HIS A 73 4.43 -10.12 -2.29
CA HIS A 73 5.33 -9.60 -1.27
C HIS A 73 4.61 -8.80 -0.18
N HIS A 74 3.50 -9.29 0.33
CA HIS A 74 2.71 -8.87 1.51
C HIS A 74 2.74 -7.39 1.97
N ILE A 75 3.74 -6.60 1.61
CA ILE A 75 3.96 -5.24 2.09
C ILE A 75 3.37 -4.20 1.12
N VAL A 76 3.38 -4.48 -0.21
CA VAL A 76 2.89 -3.55 -1.23
C VAL A 76 1.72 -4.16 -1.98
N PRO A 77 0.52 -3.61 -1.83
CA PRO A 77 -0.73 -4.30 -2.19
C PRO A 77 -1.08 -4.30 -3.68
N GLY A 78 -0.19 -3.90 -4.59
CA GLY A 78 -0.46 -3.86 -6.02
C GLY A 78 -0.25 -2.49 -6.64
N ILE A 79 -0.94 -2.20 -7.73
CA ILE A 79 -0.79 -0.96 -8.53
C ILE A 79 -1.77 0.10 -8.01
N ALA A 80 -1.26 1.31 -7.77
CA ALA A 80 -2.05 2.46 -7.29
C ALA A 80 -2.75 3.23 -8.43
N THR A 81 -2.21 3.20 -9.64
CA THR A 81 -2.77 3.87 -10.82
C THR A 81 -2.35 3.15 -12.09
N LEU A 82 -3.26 3.05 -13.05
CA LEU A 82 -2.97 2.49 -14.38
C LEU A 82 -2.26 3.50 -15.30
N SER A 83 -2.20 4.76 -14.91
CA SER A 83 -1.43 5.77 -15.65
C SER A 83 0.06 5.46 -15.57
N GLY A 84 0.71 5.29 -16.71
CA GLY A 84 2.13 4.93 -16.79
C GLY A 84 2.43 3.45 -16.52
N LEU A 85 1.41 2.59 -16.43
CA LEU A 85 1.59 1.14 -16.35
C LEU A 85 2.21 0.64 -17.66
N ALA A 86 3.34 -0.04 -17.53
CA ALA A 86 3.96 -0.81 -18.61
C ALA A 86 4.26 -2.22 -18.12
N VAL A 87 3.96 -3.21 -18.96
CA VAL A 87 4.22 -4.62 -18.67
C VAL A 87 5.02 -5.18 -19.83
N LYS A 88 6.15 -5.80 -19.50
CA LYS A 88 7.01 -6.48 -20.46
C LYS A 88 7.21 -7.94 -20.04
N VAL A 89 7.36 -8.81 -21.00
CA VAL A 89 7.43 -10.25 -20.77
C VAL A 89 8.53 -10.84 -21.63
N ASP A 90 9.45 -11.56 -21.02
CA ASP A 90 10.44 -12.39 -21.72
C ASP A 90 9.70 -13.53 -22.45
N LEU A 91 9.57 -13.40 -23.76
CA LEU A 91 8.86 -14.36 -24.61
C LEU A 91 9.78 -15.42 -25.21
N ASN A 92 11.07 -15.14 -25.34
CA ASN A 92 12.05 -16.01 -25.97
C ASN A 92 12.88 -16.83 -24.98
N GLY A 93 12.82 -16.49 -23.68
CA GLY A 93 13.49 -17.21 -22.60
C GLY A 93 14.95 -16.88 -22.41
N ASP A 94 15.40 -15.70 -22.87
CA ASP A 94 16.80 -15.26 -22.75
C ASP A 94 17.09 -14.43 -21.49
N TYR A 95 16.10 -14.26 -20.62
CA TYR A 95 16.12 -13.46 -19.37
C TYR A 95 16.26 -11.95 -19.60
N ASP A 96 15.91 -11.48 -20.78
CA ASP A 96 15.76 -10.06 -21.12
C ASP A 96 14.27 -9.77 -21.45
N VAL A 97 13.85 -8.54 -21.27
CA VAL A 97 12.47 -8.06 -21.55
C VAL A 97 12.50 -6.82 -22.44
N THR A 98 13.62 -6.60 -23.15
CA THR A 98 13.80 -5.39 -23.98
C THR A 98 13.61 -5.65 -25.48
N ASP A 99 13.34 -6.87 -25.86
CA ASP A 99 13.19 -7.28 -27.24
C ASP A 99 11.91 -6.74 -27.90
N THR A 100 11.92 -6.70 -29.21
CA THR A 100 10.77 -6.23 -29.98
C THR A 100 9.59 -7.21 -29.82
N GLY A 101 8.44 -6.69 -29.40
CA GLY A 101 7.22 -7.48 -29.23
C GLY A 101 6.98 -7.96 -27.79
N GLU A 102 7.91 -7.73 -26.88
CA GLU A 102 7.80 -8.13 -25.46
C GLU A 102 7.00 -7.15 -24.58
N THR A 103 6.62 -5.99 -25.10
CA THR A 103 5.75 -5.05 -24.42
C THR A 103 4.29 -5.38 -24.65
N LEU A 104 3.55 -5.63 -23.58
CA LEU A 104 2.12 -5.92 -23.61
C LEU A 104 1.28 -4.66 -23.52
N THR A 105 0.10 -4.70 -24.17
CA THR A 105 -0.85 -3.60 -24.19
C THR A 105 -2.05 -3.91 -23.28
N ILE A 106 -2.32 -2.99 -22.34
CA ILE A 106 -3.50 -3.09 -21.46
C ILE A 106 -4.80 -3.12 -22.28
N ASN A 107 -5.78 -3.91 -21.86
CA ASN A 107 -7.06 -4.18 -22.52
C ASN A 107 -6.99 -4.94 -23.85
N THR A 108 -5.80 -5.16 -24.37
CA THR A 108 -5.56 -5.99 -25.58
C THR A 108 -4.94 -7.32 -25.19
N ASP A 109 -3.87 -7.29 -24.42
CA ASP A 109 -3.12 -8.48 -24.04
C ASP A 109 -3.42 -8.88 -22.58
N PHE A 110 -3.68 -7.92 -21.71
CA PHE A 110 -4.03 -8.17 -20.31
C PHE A 110 -5.02 -7.14 -19.75
N TRP A 111 -5.72 -7.52 -18.67
CA TRP A 111 -6.52 -6.66 -17.81
C TRP A 111 -5.88 -6.52 -16.44
N ALA A 112 -6.03 -5.35 -15.83
CA ALA A 112 -5.72 -5.16 -14.42
C ALA A 112 -6.97 -5.47 -13.57
N SER A 113 -6.81 -6.31 -12.55
CA SER A 113 -7.89 -6.78 -11.67
C SER A 113 -7.62 -6.41 -10.21
N PRO A 114 -8.68 -6.19 -9.40
CA PRO A 114 -10.10 -6.22 -9.76
C PRO A 114 -10.50 -5.00 -10.61
N GLN A 115 -11.52 -5.14 -11.47
CA GLN A 115 -11.93 -4.09 -12.42
C GLN A 115 -12.50 -2.83 -11.75
N ASP A 116 -13.03 -2.94 -10.54
CA ASP A 116 -13.53 -1.84 -9.71
C ASP A 116 -12.45 -1.19 -8.85
N ALA A 117 -11.19 -1.63 -8.95
CA ALA A 117 -10.05 -1.00 -8.27
C ALA A 117 -9.86 0.45 -8.74
N GLY A 118 -9.31 1.28 -7.88
CA GLY A 118 -9.09 2.70 -8.17
C GLY A 118 -10.35 3.56 -8.26
N GLN A 119 -11.54 3.02 -8.01
CA GLN A 119 -12.81 3.73 -8.13
C GLN A 119 -13.45 3.99 -6.75
N GLY A 120 -14.17 5.11 -6.64
CA GLY A 120 -14.93 5.48 -5.45
C GLY A 120 -14.09 6.06 -4.31
N SER A 121 -14.75 6.29 -3.18
CA SER A 121 -14.16 6.88 -1.97
C SER A 121 -13.21 5.93 -1.23
N GLU A 122 -13.34 4.62 -1.47
CA GLU A 122 -12.48 3.58 -0.91
C GLU A 122 -11.72 2.84 -2.01
N ALA A 123 -11.12 3.62 -2.92
CA ALA A 123 -10.32 3.09 -4.01
C ALA A 123 -9.24 2.15 -3.47
N ARG A 124 -9.20 0.93 -4.02
CA ARG A 124 -8.23 -0.12 -3.67
C ARG A 124 -7.23 -0.33 -4.81
N PRO A 125 -6.04 -0.89 -4.55
CA PRO A 125 -5.07 -1.19 -5.60
C PRO A 125 -5.56 -2.32 -6.52
N TRP A 126 -5.01 -2.35 -7.75
CA TRP A 126 -5.09 -3.51 -8.64
C TRP A 126 -4.05 -4.54 -8.20
N THR A 127 -4.50 -5.72 -7.86
CA THR A 127 -3.67 -6.78 -7.26
C THR A 127 -3.24 -7.86 -8.24
N ASP A 128 -3.89 -7.93 -9.39
CA ASP A 128 -3.67 -8.99 -10.36
C ASP A 128 -3.63 -8.45 -11.79
N LEU A 129 -2.91 -9.15 -12.65
CA LEU A 129 -2.95 -8.98 -14.10
C LEU A 129 -3.48 -10.27 -14.74
N ASP A 130 -4.60 -10.18 -15.45
CA ASP A 130 -5.25 -11.31 -16.12
C ASP A 130 -5.01 -11.23 -17.62
N ILE A 131 -4.55 -12.31 -18.25
CA ILE A 131 -4.39 -12.40 -19.71
C ILE A 131 -5.75 -12.32 -20.39
N VAL A 132 -5.87 -11.47 -21.41
CA VAL A 132 -7.07 -11.41 -22.26
C VAL A 132 -7.18 -12.69 -23.08
N PRO A 133 -8.31 -13.43 -23.06
CA PRO A 133 -8.44 -14.70 -23.78
C PRO A 133 -8.23 -14.61 -25.29
N THR A 134 -8.37 -13.41 -25.85
CA THR A 134 -8.18 -13.11 -27.29
C THR A 134 -6.82 -12.48 -27.58
N SER A 135 -5.90 -12.40 -26.61
CA SER A 135 -4.55 -11.92 -26.88
C SER A 135 -3.85 -12.80 -27.91
N SER A 136 -3.21 -12.18 -28.87
CA SER A 136 -2.39 -12.87 -29.87
C SER A 136 -0.94 -13.08 -29.41
N VAL A 137 -0.56 -12.49 -28.28
CA VAL A 137 0.82 -12.52 -27.76
C VAL A 137 0.97 -13.64 -26.73
N LEU A 138 0.03 -13.75 -25.79
CA LEU A 138 0.10 -14.70 -24.68
C LEU A 138 -1.23 -15.40 -24.44
N SER A 139 -1.17 -16.72 -24.19
CA SER A 139 -2.31 -17.50 -23.67
C SER A 139 -2.20 -17.73 -22.16
N ALA A 140 -0.99 -17.61 -21.59
CA ALA A 140 -0.67 -17.71 -20.18
C ALA A 140 0.65 -16.99 -19.89
N TRP A 141 0.88 -16.59 -18.64
CA TRP A 141 2.17 -16.05 -18.23
C TRP A 141 3.27 -17.10 -18.37
N PRO A 142 4.50 -16.74 -18.78
CA PRO A 142 5.61 -17.69 -18.87
C PRO A 142 5.85 -18.41 -17.54
N LYS A 143 6.21 -19.68 -17.57
CA LYS A 143 6.61 -20.42 -16.37
C LYS A 143 8.12 -20.28 -16.15
N GLN A 144 8.57 -19.08 -15.85
CA GLN A 144 9.98 -18.73 -15.73
C GLN A 144 10.17 -17.69 -14.62
N GLN A 145 11.30 -17.77 -13.92
CA GLN A 145 11.67 -16.77 -12.92
C GLN A 145 12.05 -15.45 -13.59
N ARG A 146 11.62 -14.32 -12.99
CA ARG A 146 11.93 -12.97 -13.43
C ARG A 146 11.58 -12.68 -14.91
N ALA A 147 10.58 -13.36 -15.43
CA ALA A 147 10.16 -13.23 -16.82
C ALA A 147 9.22 -12.06 -17.10
N ILE A 148 8.78 -11.34 -16.05
CA ILE A 148 7.77 -10.30 -16.22
C ILE A 148 8.26 -9.04 -15.49
N GLU A 149 8.41 -7.94 -16.25
CA GLU A 149 8.68 -6.61 -15.69
C GLU A 149 7.39 -5.80 -15.68
N VAL A 150 6.98 -5.34 -14.50
CA VAL A 150 5.87 -4.41 -14.33
C VAL A 150 6.40 -3.08 -13.85
N THR A 151 6.29 -2.05 -14.67
CA THR A 151 6.60 -0.67 -14.31
C THR A 151 5.30 0.05 -13.98
N ALA A 152 5.13 0.46 -12.73
CA ALA A 152 3.92 1.12 -12.25
C ALA A 152 4.20 1.95 -10.99
N VAL A 153 3.25 2.79 -10.60
CA VAL A 153 3.18 3.35 -9.24
C VAL A 153 2.48 2.31 -8.36
N PHE A 154 3.23 1.67 -7.46
CA PHE A 154 2.68 0.65 -6.56
C PHE A 154 2.18 1.28 -5.27
N GLY A 155 1.21 0.61 -4.62
CA GLY A 155 0.62 1.02 -3.35
C GLY A 155 -0.89 1.23 -3.45
N TRP A 156 -1.43 1.98 -2.49
CA TRP A 156 -2.85 2.36 -2.48
C TRP A 156 -3.05 3.64 -3.30
N PRO A 157 -4.13 3.78 -4.07
CA PRO A 157 -4.46 5.02 -4.79
C PRO A 157 -4.52 6.24 -3.87
N ALA A 158 -5.13 6.06 -2.71
CA ALA A 158 -5.15 6.99 -1.58
C ALA A 158 -5.14 6.19 -0.28
N VAL A 159 -4.67 6.81 0.82
CA VAL A 159 -4.77 6.19 2.15
C VAL A 159 -6.25 6.08 2.51
N PRO A 160 -6.78 4.88 2.84
CA PRO A 160 -8.19 4.71 3.19
C PRO A 160 -8.60 5.56 4.40
N ASP A 161 -9.82 6.12 4.37
CA ASP A 161 -10.32 6.98 5.46
C ASP A 161 -10.31 6.28 6.81
N ALA A 162 -10.58 4.98 6.85
CA ALA A 162 -10.51 4.18 8.08
C ALA A 162 -9.09 4.19 8.68
N ILE A 163 -8.05 4.11 7.85
CA ILE A 163 -6.65 4.19 8.28
C ILE A 163 -6.30 5.59 8.77
N VAL A 164 -6.74 6.64 8.05
CA VAL A 164 -6.54 8.03 8.46
C VAL A 164 -7.16 8.29 9.84
N ARG A 165 -8.42 7.90 10.02
CA ARG A 165 -9.15 8.04 11.30
C ARG A 165 -8.49 7.25 12.42
N ALA A 166 -8.15 5.99 12.18
CA ALA A 166 -7.46 5.15 13.15
C ALA A 166 -6.12 5.75 13.58
N THR A 167 -5.34 6.28 12.63
CA THR A 167 -4.09 6.98 12.92
C THR A 167 -4.32 8.16 13.85
N CYS A 168 -5.33 8.99 13.59
CA CYS A 168 -5.67 10.13 14.45
C CYS A 168 -6.15 9.70 15.83
N HIS A 169 -7.03 8.70 15.93
CA HIS A 169 -7.53 8.20 17.21
C HIS A 169 -6.42 7.59 18.07
N LEU A 170 -5.57 6.74 17.50
CA LEU A 170 -4.44 6.16 18.22
C LEU A 170 -3.43 7.21 18.65
N THR A 171 -3.22 8.26 17.84
CA THR A 171 -2.38 9.40 18.24
C THR A 171 -2.99 10.17 19.40
N ALA A 172 -4.31 10.37 19.42
CA ALA A 172 -5.00 11.03 20.54
C ALA A 172 -4.87 10.21 21.82
N LEU A 173 -5.08 8.90 21.78
CA LEU A 173 -4.89 7.98 22.90
C LEU A 173 -3.45 8.03 23.42
N LEU A 174 -2.46 7.98 22.55
CA LEU A 174 -1.06 8.09 22.92
C LEU A 174 -0.80 9.40 23.69
N ARG A 175 -1.30 10.52 23.20
CA ARG A 175 -1.08 11.85 23.80
C ARG A 175 -1.86 12.07 25.09
N LEU A 176 -2.91 11.30 25.35
CA LEU A 176 -3.63 11.32 26.64
C LEU A 176 -2.90 10.52 27.73
N GLU A 177 -2.27 9.41 27.36
CA GLU A 177 -1.65 8.48 28.30
C GLU A 177 -0.19 8.85 28.64
N THR A 178 0.46 9.68 27.81
CA THR A 178 1.87 10.05 28.01
C THR A 178 2.07 11.51 28.41
N PRO A 179 2.72 11.78 29.54
CA PRO A 179 3.24 13.12 29.82
C PRO A 179 4.29 13.49 28.76
N ARG A 180 4.23 14.74 28.27
CA ARG A 180 4.97 15.28 27.10
C ARG A 180 6.50 15.11 27.08
N SER A 181 7.15 14.48 28.05
CA SER A 181 8.61 14.55 28.17
C SER A 181 9.41 13.26 28.02
N THR A 182 8.80 12.08 27.87
CA THR A 182 9.54 10.82 28.07
C THR A 182 9.25 9.65 27.12
N THR A 183 8.45 9.81 26.06
CA THR A 183 8.07 8.64 25.26
C THR A 183 9.12 8.29 24.22
N SER A 184 9.86 7.21 24.46
CA SER A 184 10.67 6.59 23.43
C SER A 184 9.79 5.76 22.46
N ARG A 185 10.21 5.62 21.20
CA ARG A 185 9.50 4.78 20.22
C ARG A 185 9.32 3.32 20.65
N SER A 186 10.10 2.84 21.61
CA SER A 186 10.00 1.49 22.18
C SER A 186 8.73 1.30 23.00
N ASP A 187 8.21 2.37 23.60
CA ASP A 187 7.11 2.29 24.56
C ASP A 187 5.72 2.33 23.91
N LEU A 188 5.64 2.72 22.61
CA LEU A 188 4.38 2.78 21.86
C LEU A 188 3.60 1.45 21.87
N GLY A 189 4.32 0.34 21.71
CA GLY A 189 3.70 -0.98 21.70
C GLY A 189 3.13 -1.38 23.05
N GLU A 190 3.76 -0.95 24.13
CA GLU A 190 3.33 -1.21 25.50
C GLU A 190 2.14 -0.33 25.87
N ILE A 191 2.21 0.97 25.59
CA ILE A 191 1.14 1.94 25.89
C ILE A 191 -0.14 1.58 25.13
N LEU A 192 -0.07 1.43 23.81
CA LEU A 192 -1.23 1.05 23.00
C LEU A 192 -1.69 -0.38 23.24
N GLY A 193 -0.78 -1.28 23.64
CA GLY A 193 -1.10 -2.64 24.04
C GLY A 193 -1.85 -2.73 25.37
N ALA A 194 -1.72 -1.75 26.26
CA ALA A 194 -2.49 -1.65 27.50
C ALA A 194 -3.89 -1.08 27.27
N SER A 195 -4.09 -0.27 26.21
CA SER A 195 -5.38 0.36 25.92
C SER A 195 -6.32 -0.61 25.19
N ARG A 196 -7.47 -0.91 25.81
CA ARG A 196 -8.51 -1.78 25.19
C ARG A 196 -9.09 -1.16 23.93
N GLU A 197 -9.21 0.18 23.89
CA GLU A 197 -9.70 0.90 22.72
C GLU A 197 -8.73 0.80 21.55
N ALA A 198 -7.43 0.99 21.79
CA ALA A 198 -6.40 0.82 20.78
C ALA A 198 -6.37 -0.61 20.21
N GLN A 199 -6.51 -1.63 21.08
CA GLN A 199 -6.60 -3.02 20.66
C GLN A 199 -7.82 -3.28 19.76
N ASN A 200 -8.98 -2.72 20.09
CA ASN A 200 -10.19 -2.85 19.29
C ASN A 200 -10.02 -2.20 17.90
N ILE A 201 -9.48 -0.99 17.82
CA ILE A 201 -9.20 -0.30 16.56
C ILE A 201 -8.27 -1.16 15.68
N ILE A 202 -7.19 -1.66 16.24
CA ILE A 202 -6.24 -2.51 15.49
C ILE A 202 -6.89 -3.82 15.03
N ALA A 203 -7.69 -4.47 15.89
CA ALA A 203 -8.38 -5.71 15.53
C ALA A 203 -9.40 -5.48 14.39
N ASP A 204 -10.08 -4.33 14.36
CA ASP A 204 -10.99 -3.98 13.28
C ASP A 204 -10.25 -3.75 11.96
N LEU A 205 -9.13 -3.04 11.99
CA LEU A 205 -8.27 -2.85 10.83
C LEU A 205 -7.71 -4.18 10.32
N GLN A 206 -7.26 -5.06 11.20
CA GLN A 206 -6.78 -6.39 10.83
C GLN A 206 -7.89 -7.18 10.11
N ARG A 207 -9.09 -7.22 10.67
CA ARG A 207 -10.24 -7.89 10.03
C ARG A 207 -10.55 -7.31 8.65
N GLN A 208 -10.49 -6.00 8.50
CA GLN A 208 -10.83 -5.32 7.25
C GLN A 208 -9.77 -5.51 6.16
N TYR A 209 -8.49 -5.51 6.52
CA TYR A 209 -7.38 -5.47 5.56
C TYR A 209 -6.56 -6.77 5.49
N GLN A 210 -6.48 -7.59 6.56
CA GLN A 210 -5.80 -8.90 6.52
C GLN A 210 -6.62 -10.02 5.91
N ALA A 211 -7.94 -9.99 6.02
CA ALA A 211 -8.82 -11.06 5.53
C ALA A 211 -8.77 -11.30 4.00
N ARG A 212 -8.02 -10.50 3.26
CA ARG A 212 -7.87 -10.59 1.79
C ARG A 212 -6.63 -11.35 1.33
N ILE A 213 -5.79 -11.84 2.25
CA ILE A 213 -4.52 -12.51 1.91
C ILE A 213 -4.66 -14.05 1.89
N THR A 214 -5.81 -14.60 2.29
CA THR A 214 -5.97 -16.04 2.56
C THR A 214 -6.99 -16.74 1.67
N LEU A 215 -7.15 -16.34 0.42
CA LEU A 215 -7.96 -17.10 -0.56
C LEU A 215 -7.21 -17.32 -1.84
#